data_1884cd6a728110c6e90f51758ccd5dc7
#
_entry.id   1884cd6a728110c6e90f51758ccd5dc7
#
_cell.length_a   1.000
_cell.length_b   1.000
_cell.length_c   1.000
_cell.angle_alpha   90.00
_cell.angle_beta   90.00
_cell.angle_gamma   90.00
#
_symmetry.space_group_name_H-M   'P 1'
#
loop_
_entity.id
_entity.type
_entity.pdbx_description
1 polymer ?
#
loop_
_entity_poly.entity_id
_entity_poly.type
_entity_poly.pdbx_seq_one_letter_code
_entity_poly.pdbx_strand_id
1 'polypeptide(L)'
;MDGKLIPMPWFKAQSGAPASIETLNVLVKEFTNELKFNSSLNGVLMSLHGAFSVEGVDDADGYVLEEIRKIVGINCPIMVVHDLHCNISQKTIDAADIILSLIHI
;
A
#
# COMPACT_ATOMS: atom_id res chain seq x y z
N MET A 1 -4.33 -16.26 19.93
CA MET A 1 -3.26 -15.91 18.96
C MET A 1 -2.50 -14.71 19.49
N ASP A 2 -1.23 -14.88 19.72
CA ASP A 2 -0.37 -13.84 20.29
C ASP A 2 0.36 -13.07 19.18
N GLY A 3 -0.41 -12.25 18.44
CA GLY A 3 0.17 -11.42 17.39
C GLY A 3 0.63 -10.08 17.92
N LYS A 4 1.78 -9.63 17.45
CA LYS A 4 2.28 -8.29 17.72
C LYS A 4 2.02 -7.41 16.50
N LEU A 5 1.32 -6.29 16.71
CA LEU A 5 1.10 -5.30 15.67
C LEU A 5 2.23 -4.28 15.68
N ILE A 6 2.79 -4.04 14.50
CA ILE A 6 3.82 -3.02 14.31
C ILE A 6 3.21 -1.91 13.45
N PRO A 7 2.88 -0.74 14.03
CA PRO A 7 2.31 0.35 13.25
C PRO A 7 3.31 0.89 12.24
N MET A 8 2.81 1.15 11.03
CA MET A 8 3.57 1.75 9.94
C MET A 8 3.13 3.20 9.73
N PRO A 9 3.88 3.98 8.94
CA PRO A 9 3.50 5.35 8.62
C PRO A 9 2.07 5.46 8.11
N TRP A 10 1.40 6.54 8.51
CA TRP A 10 0.03 6.82 8.12
C TRP A 10 -0.05 8.19 7.48
N PHE A 11 -0.67 8.26 6.32
CA PHE A 11 -0.82 9.49 5.56
C PHE A 11 -2.29 9.72 5.27
N LYS A 12 -2.71 10.97 5.44
CA LYS A 12 -4.07 11.37 5.13
C LYS A 12 -4.06 12.70 4.41
N ALA A 13 -4.84 12.80 3.35
CA ALA A 13 -5.05 14.04 2.63
C ALA A 13 -6.52 14.14 2.25
N GLN A 14 -6.99 15.37 2.09
CA GLN A 14 -8.33 15.60 1.58
C GLN A 14 -8.36 15.39 0.07
N SER A 15 -9.54 15.09 -0.46
CA SER A 15 -9.74 14.98 -1.91
C SER A 15 -9.37 16.29 -2.60
N GLY A 16 -8.70 16.20 -3.73
CA GLY A 16 -8.25 17.37 -4.45
C GLY A 16 -7.48 16.99 -5.71
N ALA A 17 -6.56 17.86 -6.14
CA ALA A 17 -5.73 17.61 -7.29
C ALA A 17 -4.80 16.43 -7.08
N PRO A 18 -4.26 15.82 -8.16
CA PRO A 18 -3.27 14.76 -8.03
C PRO A 18 -2.07 15.18 -7.19
N ALA A 19 -1.54 14.25 -6.41
CA ALA A 19 -0.34 14.49 -5.62
C ALA A 19 0.88 14.61 -6.52
N SER A 20 1.93 15.23 -6.02
CA SER A 20 3.19 15.33 -6.77
C SER A 20 3.97 14.00 -6.68
N ILE A 21 4.87 13.80 -7.65
CA ILE A 21 5.74 12.62 -7.63
C ILE A 21 6.70 12.65 -6.44
N GLU A 22 7.09 13.84 -5.99
CA GLU A 22 7.92 13.99 -4.78
C GLU A 22 7.18 13.48 -3.54
N THR A 23 5.88 13.77 -3.44
CA THR A 23 5.05 13.26 -2.35
C THR A 23 5.00 11.74 -2.36
N LEU A 24 4.80 11.13 -3.53
CA LEU A 24 4.81 9.69 -3.69
C LEU A 24 6.15 9.08 -3.25
N ASN A 25 7.25 9.69 -3.68
CA ASN A 25 8.58 9.21 -3.32
C ASN A 25 8.84 9.28 -1.81
N VAL A 26 8.40 10.35 -1.14
CA VAL A 26 8.50 10.46 0.31
C VAL A 26 7.69 9.37 1.00
N LEU A 27 6.47 9.14 0.56
CA LEU A 27 5.58 8.12 1.11
C LEU A 27 6.18 6.72 0.97
N VAL A 28 6.65 6.37 -0.22
CA VAL A 28 7.29 5.08 -0.49
C VAL A 28 8.55 4.93 0.36
N LYS A 29 9.37 5.96 0.47
CA LYS A 29 10.59 5.92 1.27
C LYS A 29 10.29 5.67 2.75
N GLU A 30 9.26 6.31 3.31
CA GLU A 30 8.86 6.10 4.70
C GLU A 30 8.43 4.66 4.94
N PHE A 31 7.58 4.11 4.07
CA PHE A 31 7.15 2.72 4.17
C PHE A 31 8.32 1.75 4.05
N THR A 32 9.18 1.94 3.06
CA THR A 32 10.29 1.02 2.81
C THR A 32 11.33 1.07 3.93
N ASN A 33 11.59 2.24 4.52
CA ASN A 33 12.49 2.36 5.65
C ASN A 33 11.95 1.60 6.87
N GLU A 34 10.67 1.76 7.19
CA GLU A 34 10.05 1.05 8.32
C GLU A 34 10.06 -0.46 8.10
N LEU A 35 9.79 -0.92 6.89
CA LEU A 35 9.80 -2.35 6.57
C LEU A 35 11.19 -2.95 6.67
N LYS A 36 12.21 -2.23 6.24
CA LYS A 36 13.62 -2.68 6.39
C LYS A 36 14.02 -2.79 7.84
N PHE A 37 13.52 -1.90 8.68
CA PHE A 37 13.78 -1.91 10.12
C PHE A 37 13.11 -3.10 10.81
N ASN A 38 11.97 -3.57 10.28
CA ASN A 38 11.18 -4.67 10.82
C ASN A 38 11.19 -5.85 9.86
N SER A 39 12.34 -6.49 9.67
CA SER A 39 12.56 -7.48 8.62
C SER A 39 11.91 -8.84 8.86
N SER A 40 11.35 -9.11 10.04
CA SER A 40 10.79 -10.42 10.42
C SER A 40 9.27 -10.43 10.43
N LEU A 41 8.64 -9.72 9.50
CA LEU A 41 7.18 -9.65 9.45
C LEU A 41 6.55 -10.95 8.95
N ASN A 42 5.48 -11.38 9.61
CA ASN A 42 4.69 -12.54 9.20
C ASN A 42 3.59 -12.17 8.19
N GLY A 43 3.27 -10.91 8.07
CA GLY A 43 2.30 -10.42 7.12
C GLY A 43 2.21 -8.90 7.16
N VAL A 44 1.62 -8.32 6.12
CA VAL A 44 1.42 -6.88 5.99
C VAL A 44 -0.05 -6.61 5.71
N LEU A 45 -0.63 -5.69 6.47
CA LEU A 45 -1.98 -5.20 6.24
C LEU A 45 -1.88 -3.74 5.80
N MET A 46 -2.34 -3.47 4.59
CA MET A 46 -2.33 -2.12 4.01
C MET A 46 -3.74 -1.61 3.85
N SER A 47 -3.98 -0.39 4.29
CA SER A 47 -5.21 0.33 3.98
C SER A 47 -4.89 1.42 2.97
N LEU A 48 -5.43 1.29 1.76
CA LEU A 48 -5.19 2.20 0.66
C LEU A 48 -6.50 2.76 0.14
N HIS A 49 -6.45 3.92 -0.49
CA HIS A 49 -7.64 4.50 -1.13
C HIS A 49 -8.09 3.65 -2.32
N GLY A 50 -7.14 3.15 -3.09
CA GLY A 50 -7.43 2.36 -4.29
C GLY A 50 -7.64 3.21 -5.54
N ALA A 51 -7.65 4.52 -5.40
CA ALA A 51 -7.77 5.48 -6.49
C ALA A 51 -6.85 6.68 -6.27
N PHE A 52 -5.71 6.46 -5.62
CA PHE A 52 -4.72 7.50 -5.35
C PHE A 52 -4.13 8.01 -6.65
N SER A 53 -4.24 9.31 -6.88
CA SER A 53 -3.78 9.95 -8.11
C SER A 53 -2.49 10.71 -7.89
N VAL A 54 -1.50 10.45 -8.74
CA VAL A 54 -0.20 11.12 -8.72
C VAL A 54 0.14 11.57 -10.13
N GLU A 55 0.64 12.78 -10.29
CA GLU A 55 1.06 13.30 -11.59
C GLU A 55 2.12 12.40 -12.24
N GLY A 56 1.87 11.99 -13.48
CA GLY A 56 2.80 11.17 -14.25
C GLY A 56 2.86 9.70 -13.83
N VAL A 57 2.01 9.27 -12.90
CA VAL A 57 1.95 7.87 -12.46
C VAL A 57 0.52 7.36 -12.66
N ASP A 58 0.38 6.35 -13.50
CA ASP A 58 -0.94 5.80 -13.85
C ASP A 58 -1.59 5.04 -12.70
N ASP A 59 -0.81 4.39 -11.85
CA ASP A 59 -1.30 3.54 -10.79
C ASP A 59 -0.41 3.68 -9.55
N ALA A 60 -0.68 4.70 -8.75
CA ALA A 60 0.13 4.99 -7.57
C ALA A 60 -0.06 3.94 -6.46
N ASP A 61 -1.29 3.45 -6.26
CA ASP A 61 -1.55 2.40 -5.26
C ASP A 61 -0.79 1.12 -5.61
N GLY A 62 -0.85 0.70 -6.85
CA GLY A 62 -0.13 -0.49 -7.33
C GLY A 62 1.39 -0.31 -7.23
N TYR A 63 1.89 0.87 -7.52
CA TYR A 63 3.31 1.18 -7.39
C TYR A 63 3.79 1.04 -5.94
N VAL A 64 3.03 1.57 -4.98
CA VAL A 64 3.36 1.44 -3.56
C VAL A 64 3.40 -0.03 -3.16
N LEU A 65 2.42 -0.82 -3.58
CA LEU A 65 2.36 -2.25 -3.27
C LEU A 65 3.52 -3.03 -3.88
N GLU A 66 3.92 -2.71 -5.11
CA GLU A 66 5.08 -3.34 -5.73
C GLU A 66 6.36 -3.08 -4.94
N GLU A 67 6.56 -1.85 -4.49
CA GLU A 67 7.74 -1.48 -3.71
C GLU A 67 7.76 -2.22 -2.36
N ILE A 68 6.61 -2.35 -1.71
CA ILE A 68 6.49 -3.11 -0.46
C ILE A 68 6.81 -4.59 -0.72
N ARG A 69 6.27 -5.17 -1.79
CA ARG A 69 6.50 -6.57 -2.16
C ARG A 69 7.99 -6.86 -2.38
N LYS A 70 8.72 -5.95 -3.00
CA LYS A 70 10.16 -6.11 -3.21
C LYS A 70 10.93 -6.24 -1.90
N ILE A 71 10.45 -5.60 -0.83
CA ILE A 71 11.14 -5.60 0.45
C ILE A 71 10.76 -6.82 1.28
N VAL A 72 9.46 -7.14 1.38
CA VAL A 72 8.99 -8.24 2.23
C VAL A 72 9.19 -9.62 1.59
N GLY A 73 9.35 -9.66 0.27
CA GLY A 73 9.56 -10.91 -0.46
C GLY A 73 8.27 -11.63 -0.81
N ILE A 74 8.39 -12.73 -1.54
CA ILE A 74 7.27 -13.47 -2.10
C ILE A 74 6.47 -14.25 -1.03
N ASN A 75 7.11 -14.61 0.07
CA ASN A 75 6.50 -15.47 1.08
C ASN A 75 5.76 -14.71 2.19
N CYS A 76 5.87 -13.39 2.23
CA CYS A 76 5.16 -12.59 3.23
C CYS A 76 3.77 -12.22 2.70
N PRO A 77 2.67 -12.67 3.32
CA PRO A 77 1.34 -12.32 2.87
C PRO A 77 1.08 -10.81 2.97
N ILE A 78 0.49 -10.25 1.93
CA ILE A 78 0.05 -8.86 1.91
C ILE A 78 -1.45 -8.83 1.70
N MET A 79 -2.18 -8.29 2.67
CA MET A 79 -3.61 -8.03 2.57
C MET A 79 -3.82 -6.53 2.37
N VAL A 80 -4.63 -6.17 1.38
CA VAL A 80 -4.94 -4.78 1.08
C VAL A 80 -6.43 -4.56 1.31
N VAL A 81 -6.76 -3.49 2.04
CA VAL A 81 -8.13 -3.02 2.18
C VAL A 81 -8.24 -1.71 1.41
N HIS A 82 -9.12 -1.67 0.44
CA HIS A 82 -9.40 -0.48 -0.36
C HIS A 82 -10.66 0.23 0.10
N ASP A 83 -10.67 1.54 -0.04
CA ASP A 83 -11.84 2.39 0.08
C ASP A 83 -12.88 1.99 -0.99
N LEU A 84 -14.14 2.37 -0.76
CA LEU A 84 -15.24 2.09 -1.70
C LEU A 84 -15.07 2.74 -3.09
N HIS A 85 -14.18 3.72 -3.23
CA HIS A 85 -13.88 4.39 -4.50
C HIS A 85 -12.75 3.69 -5.26
N CYS A 86 -12.31 2.52 -4.83
CA CYS A 86 -11.14 1.86 -5.40
C CYS A 86 -11.30 1.52 -6.88
N ASN A 87 -10.16 1.58 -7.57
CA ASN A 87 -10.02 1.14 -8.94
C ASN A 87 -8.88 0.12 -8.97
N ILE A 88 -9.21 -1.17 -8.96
CA ILE A 88 -8.24 -2.23 -8.82
C ILE A 88 -7.49 -2.44 -10.13
N SER A 89 -6.17 -2.38 -10.07
CA SER A 89 -5.29 -2.57 -11.20
C SER A 89 -4.64 -3.96 -11.18
N GLN A 90 -4.06 -4.34 -12.33
CA GLN A 90 -3.29 -5.58 -12.43
C GLN A 90 -2.07 -5.56 -11.49
N LYS A 91 -1.41 -4.41 -11.33
CA LYS A 91 -0.28 -4.27 -10.39
C LYS A 91 -0.68 -4.60 -8.96
N THR A 92 -1.85 -4.12 -8.53
CA THR A 92 -2.39 -4.42 -7.20
C THR A 92 -2.67 -5.92 -7.06
N ILE A 93 -3.30 -6.52 -8.06
CA ILE A 93 -3.60 -7.96 -8.05
C ILE A 93 -2.32 -8.79 -7.97
N ASP A 94 -1.29 -8.41 -8.72
CA ASP A 94 -0.04 -9.15 -8.75
C ASP A 94 0.77 -8.99 -7.44
N ALA A 95 0.70 -7.84 -6.81
CA ALA A 95 1.49 -7.54 -5.61
C ALA A 95 0.85 -8.02 -4.31
N ALA A 96 -0.49 -8.05 -4.23
CA ALA A 96 -1.21 -8.43 -3.02
C ALA A 96 -1.68 -9.88 -3.07
N ASP A 97 -1.76 -10.53 -1.91
CA ASP A 97 -2.32 -11.88 -1.80
C ASP A 97 -3.83 -11.83 -1.59
N ILE A 98 -4.31 -10.84 -0.84
CA ILE A 98 -5.74 -10.67 -0.56
C ILE A 98 -6.10 -9.20 -0.75
N ILE A 99 -7.18 -8.95 -1.47
CA ILE A 99 -7.71 -7.60 -1.68
C ILE A 99 -9.16 -7.59 -1.20
N LEU A 100 -9.45 -6.69 -0.26
CA LEU A 100 -10.80 -6.44 0.22
C LEU A 100 -11.20 -5.01 -0.13
N SER A 101 -12.43 -4.83 -0.56
CA SER A 101 -12.97 -3.50 -0.82
C SER A 101 -14.21 -3.27 0.04
N LEU A 102 -14.37 -2.08 0.57
CA LEU A 102 -15.52 -1.71 1.38
C LEU A 102 -16.84 -1.80 0.59
N ILE A 103 -16.76 -1.76 -0.72
CA ILE A 103 -17.94 -1.92 -1.58
C ILE A 103 -18.57 -3.31 -1.45
N HIS A 104 -17.82 -4.28 -0.98
CA HIS A 104 -18.28 -5.66 -0.83
C HIS A 104 -18.80 -5.99 0.58
N ILE A 105 -18.88 -5.00 1.43
CA ILE A 105 -19.39 -5.15 2.80
C ILE A 105 -20.88 -4.71 2.90
#